data_b9fa10e10342b86aaa155491c070fac2
#
_entry.id   b9fa10e10342b86aaa155491c070fac2
#
_cell.length_a   1.000
_cell.length_b   1.000
_cell.length_c   1.000
_cell.angle_alpha   90.00
_cell.angle_beta   90.00
_cell.angle_gamma   90.00
#
_symmetry.space_group_name_H-M   'P 1'
#
loop_
_entity.id
_entity.type
_entity.pdbx_description
1 polymer ?
#
loop_
_entity_poly.entity_id
_entity_poly.type
_entity_poly.pdbx_seq_one_letter_code
_entity_poly.pdbx_strand_id
1 'polypeptide(L)'
;MFAPSLEDQGKKSALTPNQVADWLQVSSWVDNNDKTTIEIWQQYRGQMNVPARGKVAAARAYRNQKNWNDSLAIWESVLQEEPDNVDVRTGWIMTLADARYNQQALTEANKWAQAHPGADSDALLAYVYHSQGKNWDALLVASLADDVDPGKKNAKSTLLSALSANRVSGPALNMAEVVPTADPVKRRLELDAAAEMVRSSYTSARNEEERFIVADKALARYDQLLTAWKDEPSAQNDVRRARIDRMGALLVRKRTSEVISEYESLSASGEVPNYAKRWVASAWLSERQPGKTEAMLMSIYYPNGPIPVTPLGPEDQQDLFYAHIDNENFDAAKKQVDALIKDSPYLRRIYGSPTPQPNDNWLLGQSLLTQYHIAANELPEAEKLAEHLARTGSGNQGLRISYASVLEARGLPHAAEKELKLAEVIEPSNLELERQQAYVALDLQEWKQADELTDDVIARSPDDEATLRLARMRDVHKMSEVRISGTQGISSDGPVSGKNDFNINTAIYSPPINDNWRLFTGFNFATGEFEEGKGISRDLAAGAEWTSRDYWAEMEVDRK
;
A
#
# COMPACT_ATOMS: atom_id res chain seq x y z
N MET A 1 -18.10 21.99 43.60
CA MET A 1 -18.43 22.84 44.78
C MET A 1 -18.47 22.08 46.11
N PHE A 2 -18.91 20.81 46.21
CA PHE A 2 -18.99 20.05 47.48
C PHE A 2 -17.65 19.49 48.01
N ALA A 3 -16.73 19.08 47.16
CA ALA A 3 -15.48 18.45 47.61
C ALA A 3 -14.61 19.33 48.52
N PRO A 4 -14.36 20.63 48.20
CA PRO A 4 -13.60 21.49 49.12
C PRO A 4 -14.28 21.73 50.47
N SER A 5 -15.62 21.76 50.53
CA SER A 5 -16.33 21.97 51.78
C SER A 5 -16.27 20.73 52.71
N LEU A 6 -16.25 19.54 52.15
CA LEU A 6 -16.10 18.29 52.93
C LEU A 6 -14.65 18.10 53.44
N GLU A 7 -13.64 18.52 52.64
CA GLU A 7 -12.27 18.56 53.11
C GLU A 7 -12.08 19.52 54.29
N ASP A 8 -12.67 20.70 54.24
CA ASP A 8 -12.61 21.69 55.31
C ASP A 8 -13.40 21.27 56.53
N GLN A 9 -14.50 20.53 56.38
CA GLN A 9 -15.24 19.93 57.49
C GLN A 9 -14.45 18.83 58.19
N GLY A 10 -13.74 17.95 57.40
CA GLY A 10 -12.90 16.91 57.96
C GLY A 10 -11.70 17.40 58.79
N LYS A 11 -11.28 18.66 58.53
CA LYS A 11 -10.27 19.35 59.37
C LYS A 11 -10.82 19.92 60.67
N LYS A 12 -12.14 20.11 60.76
CA LYS A 12 -12.84 20.78 61.88
C LYS A 12 -13.63 19.82 62.77
N SER A 13 -14.15 18.72 62.24
CA SER A 13 -14.95 17.71 62.94
C SER A 13 -14.81 16.34 62.26
N ALA A 14 -15.04 15.23 63.00
CA ALA A 14 -15.08 13.90 62.41
C ALA A 14 -16.21 13.76 61.41
N LEU A 15 -15.90 13.33 60.17
CA LEU A 15 -16.91 13.10 59.12
C LEU A 15 -17.70 11.81 59.43
N THR A 16 -18.97 11.83 59.07
CA THR A 16 -19.82 10.65 59.11
C THR A 16 -19.53 9.70 57.94
N PRO A 17 -19.85 8.40 58.01
CA PRO A 17 -19.65 7.44 56.91
C PRO A 17 -20.34 7.89 55.63
N ASN A 18 -21.52 8.52 55.69
CA ASN A 18 -22.22 9.04 54.51
C ASN A 18 -21.49 10.22 53.90
N GLN A 19 -20.95 11.15 54.70
CA GLN A 19 -20.19 12.28 54.17
C GLN A 19 -18.87 11.82 53.51
N VAL A 20 -18.21 10.79 54.03
CA VAL A 20 -17.03 10.20 53.38
C VAL A 20 -17.43 9.52 52.08
N ALA A 21 -18.53 8.79 52.02
CA ALA A 21 -19.04 8.17 50.81
C ALA A 21 -19.37 9.20 49.72
N ASP A 22 -20.03 10.32 50.11
CA ASP A 22 -20.36 11.43 49.22
C ASP A 22 -19.07 12.11 48.68
N TRP A 23 -18.07 12.28 49.55
CA TRP A 23 -16.78 12.84 49.14
C TRP A 23 -16.03 11.96 48.13
N LEU A 24 -15.96 10.65 48.38
CA LEU A 24 -15.39 9.67 47.45
C LEU A 24 -16.12 9.70 46.08
N GLN A 25 -17.46 9.74 46.14
CA GLN A 25 -18.28 9.77 44.91
C GLN A 25 -18.06 11.05 44.08
N VAL A 26 -18.09 12.21 44.73
CA VAL A 26 -17.86 13.51 44.08
C VAL A 26 -16.43 13.62 43.57
N SER A 27 -15.45 13.13 44.35
CA SER A 27 -14.05 13.09 43.94
C SER A 27 -13.85 12.24 42.67
N SER A 28 -14.55 11.09 42.57
CA SER A 28 -14.47 10.19 41.41
C SER A 28 -15.12 10.75 40.12
N TRP A 29 -15.91 11.82 40.21
CA TRP A 29 -16.52 12.49 39.05
C TRP A 29 -15.63 13.56 38.42
N VAL A 30 -14.53 13.92 39.08
CA VAL A 30 -13.55 14.90 38.58
C VAL A 30 -12.51 14.15 37.75
N ASP A 31 -12.29 14.60 36.52
CA ASP A 31 -11.30 14.03 35.62
C ASP A 31 -9.90 14.02 36.26
N ASN A 32 -9.18 12.91 36.07
CA ASN A 32 -7.82 12.68 36.58
C ASN A 32 -7.66 12.75 38.12
N ASN A 33 -8.74 12.58 38.88
CA ASN A 33 -8.72 12.70 40.35
C ASN A 33 -8.68 11.33 41.08
N ASP A 34 -8.39 10.24 40.39
CA ASP A 34 -8.35 8.89 40.95
C ASP A 34 -7.41 8.79 42.14
N LYS A 35 -6.25 9.45 42.11
CA LYS A 35 -5.27 9.44 43.23
C LYS A 35 -5.87 10.04 44.48
N THR A 36 -6.53 11.18 44.39
CA THR A 36 -7.21 11.82 45.53
C THR A 36 -8.32 10.93 46.08
N THR A 37 -9.11 10.29 45.19
CA THR A 37 -10.15 9.34 45.59
C THR A 37 -9.55 8.16 46.36
N ILE A 38 -8.41 7.63 45.94
CA ILE A 38 -7.68 6.56 46.63
C ILE A 38 -7.15 7.02 47.97
N GLU A 39 -6.59 8.24 48.06
CA GLU A 39 -6.09 8.82 49.34
C GLU A 39 -7.22 8.96 50.37
N ILE A 40 -8.36 9.50 49.97
CA ILE A 40 -9.55 9.59 50.83
C ILE A 40 -9.96 8.19 51.32
N TRP A 41 -10.05 7.21 50.40
CA TRP A 41 -10.36 5.83 50.76
C TRP A 41 -9.38 5.25 51.78
N GLN A 42 -8.09 5.38 51.51
CA GLN A 42 -7.04 4.86 52.42
C GLN A 42 -7.11 5.49 53.81
N GLN A 43 -7.45 6.77 53.90
CA GLN A 43 -7.59 7.48 55.16
C GLN A 43 -8.74 6.93 56.01
N TYR A 44 -9.90 6.62 55.38
CA TYR A 44 -11.12 6.33 56.15
C TYR A 44 -11.52 4.85 56.18
N ARG A 45 -11.01 3.98 55.29
CA ARG A 45 -11.39 2.56 55.22
C ARG A 45 -11.21 1.76 56.51
N GLY A 46 -10.25 2.12 57.36
CA GLY A 46 -9.99 1.48 58.63
C GLY A 46 -10.67 2.15 59.84
N GLN A 47 -11.28 3.31 59.65
CA GLN A 47 -11.89 4.10 60.72
C GLN A 47 -13.40 3.91 60.83
N MET A 48 -14.05 3.56 59.71
CA MET A 48 -15.50 3.44 59.64
C MET A 48 -15.94 2.50 58.51
N ASN A 49 -17.16 1.99 58.60
CA ASN A 49 -17.77 1.26 57.47
C ASN A 49 -18.33 2.26 56.48
N VAL A 50 -17.60 2.48 55.37
CA VAL A 50 -18.02 3.37 54.29
C VAL A 50 -19.15 2.71 53.51
N PRO A 51 -20.28 3.40 53.21
CA PRO A 51 -21.37 2.89 52.40
C PRO A 51 -20.93 2.41 51.00
N ALA A 52 -21.69 1.46 50.42
CA ALA A 52 -21.40 0.83 49.13
C ALA A 52 -21.06 1.83 48.02
N ARG A 53 -21.78 2.96 47.89
CA ARG A 53 -21.49 3.98 46.87
C ARG A 53 -20.07 4.57 46.95
N GLY A 54 -19.54 4.74 48.17
CA GLY A 54 -18.16 5.20 48.38
C GLY A 54 -17.15 4.13 48.05
N LYS A 55 -17.43 2.86 48.46
CA LYS A 55 -16.61 1.70 48.07
C LYS A 55 -16.53 1.54 46.55
N VAL A 56 -17.65 1.67 45.85
CA VAL A 56 -17.71 1.63 44.37
C VAL A 56 -16.83 2.71 43.74
N ALA A 57 -16.87 3.96 44.25
CA ALA A 57 -16.01 5.02 43.78
C ALA A 57 -14.52 4.70 43.96
N ALA A 58 -14.13 4.19 45.10
CA ALA A 58 -12.76 3.75 45.40
C ALA A 58 -12.31 2.59 44.50
N ALA A 59 -13.15 1.57 44.30
CA ALA A 59 -12.85 0.43 43.42
C ALA A 59 -12.62 0.85 41.97
N ARG A 60 -13.42 1.78 41.45
CA ARG A 60 -13.24 2.36 40.13
C ARG A 60 -11.92 3.13 40.00
N ALA A 61 -11.59 3.95 41.00
CA ALA A 61 -10.32 4.68 41.04
C ALA A 61 -9.12 3.75 41.03
N TYR A 62 -9.12 2.68 41.84
CA TYR A 62 -8.06 1.66 41.81
C TYR A 62 -7.97 0.95 40.47
N ARG A 63 -9.12 0.61 39.83
CA ARG A 63 -9.15 0.02 38.47
C ARG A 63 -8.52 0.96 37.44
N ASN A 64 -8.85 2.25 37.46
CA ASN A 64 -8.29 3.25 36.55
C ASN A 64 -6.78 3.39 36.72
N GLN A 65 -6.27 3.27 37.95
CA GLN A 65 -4.84 3.25 38.26
C GLN A 65 -4.19 1.88 38.05
N LYS A 66 -4.91 0.91 37.46
CA LYS A 66 -4.44 -0.46 37.19
C LYS A 66 -4.00 -1.25 38.44
N ASN A 67 -4.48 -0.84 39.60
CA ASN A 67 -4.28 -1.59 40.84
C ASN A 67 -5.43 -2.60 41.03
N TRP A 68 -5.30 -3.71 40.29
CA TRP A 68 -6.37 -4.71 40.15
C TRP A 68 -6.72 -5.41 41.44
N ASN A 69 -5.72 -5.76 42.26
CA ASN A 69 -5.94 -6.49 43.49
C ASN A 69 -6.77 -5.72 44.53
N ASP A 70 -6.42 -4.45 44.77
CA ASP A 70 -7.18 -3.59 45.65
C ASP A 70 -8.59 -3.32 45.13
N SER A 71 -8.70 -3.09 43.80
CA SER A 71 -10.00 -2.92 43.16
C SER A 71 -10.91 -4.13 43.34
N LEU A 72 -10.40 -5.35 43.04
CA LEU A 72 -11.15 -6.60 43.15
C LEU A 72 -11.58 -6.86 44.60
N ALA A 73 -10.68 -6.67 45.58
CA ALA A 73 -11.01 -6.84 46.98
C ALA A 73 -12.15 -5.94 47.44
N ILE A 74 -12.19 -4.69 46.97
CA ILE A 74 -13.29 -3.76 47.29
C ILE A 74 -14.57 -4.21 46.63
N TRP A 75 -14.54 -4.56 45.32
CA TRP A 75 -15.71 -5.06 44.60
C TRP A 75 -16.32 -6.29 45.27
N GLU A 76 -15.48 -7.26 45.68
CA GLU A 76 -15.92 -8.47 46.34
C GLU A 76 -16.55 -8.17 47.72
N SER A 77 -16.02 -7.20 48.47
CA SER A 77 -16.65 -6.78 49.71
C SER A 77 -18.04 -6.19 49.52
N VAL A 78 -18.23 -5.42 48.45
CA VAL A 78 -19.57 -4.83 48.17
C VAL A 78 -20.52 -5.89 47.60
N LEU A 79 -20.04 -6.87 46.82
CA LEU A 79 -20.86 -7.98 46.32
C LEU A 79 -21.38 -8.89 47.45
N GLN A 80 -20.67 -8.98 48.57
CA GLN A 80 -21.16 -9.69 49.78
C GLN A 80 -22.31 -8.95 50.45
N GLU A 81 -22.29 -7.62 50.40
CA GLU A 81 -23.35 -6.76 50.96
C GLU A 81 -24.54 -6.62 50.00
N GLU A 82 -24.29 -6.50 48.70
CA GLU A 82 -25.27 -6.23 47.62
C GLU A 82 -25.06 -7.17 46.43
N PRO A 83 -25.37 -8.48 46.50
CA PRO A 83 -25.04 -9.47 45.48
C PRO A 83 -25.73 -9.23 44.13
N ASP A 84 -26.90 -8.60 44.12
CA ASP A 84 -27.71 -8.35 42.92
C ASP A 84 -27.55 -6.91 42.38
N ASN A 85 -26.62 -6.14 42.93
CA ASN A 85 -26.37 -4.77 42.46
C ASN A 85 -25.66 -4.83 41.08
N VAL A 86 -26.36 -4.36 40.05
CA VAL A 86 -25.93 -4.37 38.66
C VAL A 86 -24.60 -3.63 38.46
N ASP A 87 -24.47 -2.43 39.03
CA ASP A 87 -23.26 -1.60 38.88
C ASP A 87 -22.04 -2.26 39.52
N VAL A 88 -22.23 -2.89 40.68
CA VAL A 88 -21.16 -3.60 41.40
C VAL A 88 -20.71 -4.84 40.63
N ARG A 89 -21.67 -5.65 40.18
CA ARG A 89 -21.40 -6.85 39.39
C ARG A 89 -20.68 -6.52 38.08
N THR A 90 -21.17 -5.53 37.37
CA THR A 90 -20.55 -5.05 36.14
C THR A 90 -19.11 -4.55 36.38
N GLY A 91 -18.91 -3.71 37.39
CA GLY A 91 -17.59 -3.17 37.73
C GLY A 91 -16.59 -4.27 38.11
N TRP A 92 -17.02 -5.27 38.88
CA TRP A 92 -16.19 -6.42 39.24
C TRP A 92 -15.79 -7.26 38.01
N ILE A 93 -16.76 -7.64 37.15
CA ILE A 93 -16.49 -8.43 35.92
C ILE A 93 -15.56 -7.66 34.99
N MET A 94 -15.78 -6.36 34.78
CA MET A 94 -14.89 -5.53 33.96
C MET A 94 -13.48 -5.47 34.57
N THR A 95 -13.34 -5.41 35.88
CA THR A 95 -12.01 -5.43 36.57
C THR A 95 -11.32 -6.77 36.41
N LEU A 96 -12.04 -7.90 36.48
CA LEU A 96 -11.50 -9.22 36.14
C LEU A 96 -10.96 -9.30 34.72
N ALA A 97 -11.70 -8.74 33.77
CA ALA A 97 -11.30 -8.71 32.36
C ALA A 97 -10.03 -7.87 32.15
N ASP A 98 -9.94 -6.69 32.75
CA ASP A 98 -8.78 -5.80 32.69
C ASP A 98 -7.54 -6.42 33.38
N ALA A 99 -7.75 -7.12 34.48
CA ALA A 99 -6.71 -7.84 35.19
C ALA A 99 -6.26 -9.15 34.52
N ARG A 100 -6.83 -9.48 33.36
CA ARG A 100 -6.53 -10.69 32.57
C ARG A 100 -6.95 -12.02 33.22
N TYR A 101 -7.90 -12.00 34.14
CA TYR A 101 -8.57 -13.21 34.65
C TYR A 101 -9.62 -13.69 33.61
N ASN A 102 -9.15 -13.98 32.39
CA ASN A 102 -9.96 -14.17 31.19
C ASN A 102 -11.07 -15.20 31.34
N GLN A 103 -10.74 -16.38 31.91
CA GLN A 103 -11.71 -17.46 32.08
C GLN A 103 -12.81 -17.10 33.08
N GLN A 104 -12.42 -16.50 34.21
CA GLN A 104 -13.34 -16.09 35.25
C GLN A 104 -14.25 -14.96 34.77
N ALA A 105 -13.68 -13.92 34.12
CA ALA A 105 -14.43 -12.82 33.56
C ALA A 105 -15.51 -13.29 32.55
N LEU A 106 -15.13 -14.19 31.64
CA LEU A 106 -16.05 -14.73 30.63
C LEU A 106 -17.15 -15.60 31.27
N THR A 107 -16.79 -16.45 32.23
CA THR A 107 -17.74 -17.29 32.94
C THR A 107 -18.78 -16.46 33.67
N GLU A 108 -18.35 -15.44 34.41
CA GLU A 108 -19.23 -14.58 35.17
C GLU A 108 -20.07 -13.66 34.30
N ALA A 109 -19.51 -13.15 33.21
CA ALA A 109 -20.27 -12.36 32.23
C ALA A 109 -21.37 -13.19 31.55
N ASN A 110 -21.09 -14.44 31.16
CA ASN A 110 -22.10 -15.34 30.59
C ASN A 110 -23.20 -15.67 31.58
N LYS A 111 -22.85 -16.02 32.83
CA LYS A 111 -23.85 -16.27 33.88
C LYS A 111 -24.76 -15.04 34.11
N TRP A 112 -24.14 -13.84 34.13
CA TRP A 112 -24.87 -12.59 34.30
C TRP A 112 -25.81 -12.32 33.14
N ALA A 113 -25.36 -12.47 31.88
CA ALA A 113 -26.16 -12.27 30.70
C ALA A 113 -27.33 -13.26 30.59
N GLN A 114 -27.14 -14.51 31.05
CA GLN A 114 -28.22 -15.52 31.10
C GLN A 114 -29.27 -15.20 32.16
N ALA A 115 -28.84 -14.69 33.31
CA ALA A 115 -29.76 -14.32 34.40
C ALA A 115 -30.47 -12.98 34.17
N HIS A 116 -29.84 -12.05 33.47
CA HIS A 116 -30.32 -10.69 33.21
C HIS A 116 -30.19 -10.36 31.71
N PRO A 117 -30.96 -10.99 30.83
CA PRO A 117 -30.87 -10.74 29.39
C PRO A 117 -31.25 -9.29 29.06
N GLY A 118 -30.47 -8.65 28.19
CA GLY A 118 -30.70 -7.28 27.75
C GLY A 118 -29.43 -6.54 27.32
N ALA A 119 -29.59 -5.34 26.78
CA ALA A 119 -28.52 -4.55 26.18
C ALA A 119 -27.32 -4.30 27.11
N ASP A 120 -27.54 -4.06 28.40
CA ASP A 120 -26.45 -3.81 29.36
C ASP A 120 -25.59 -5.06 29.59
N SER A 121 -26.22 -6.23 29.70
CA SER A 121 -25.52 -7.51 29.89
C SER A 121 -24.76 -7.94 28.63
N ASP A 122 -25.35 -7.73 27.46
CA ASP A 122 -24.69 -7.97 26.19
C ASP A 122 -23.51 -7.01 25.97
N ALA A 123 -23.66 -5.73 26.31
CA ALA A 123 -22.57 -4.76 26.27
C ALA A 123 -21.41 -5.17 27.22
N LEU A 124 -21.71 -5.68 28.41
CA LEU A 124 -20.69 -6.22 29.33
C LEU A 124 -19.98 -7.43 28.74
N LEU A 125 -20.71 -8.36 28.15
CA LEU A 125 -20.14 -9.54 27.52
C LEU A 125 -19.26 -9.16 26.32
N ALA A 126 -19.70 -8.19 25.49
CA ALA A 126 -18.90 -7.65 24.40
C ALA A 126 -17.59 -7.01 24.90
N TYR A 127 -17.64 -6.27 26.01
CA TYR A 127 -16.45 -5.72 26.67
C TYR A 127 -15.47 -6.82 27.06
N VAL A 128 -15.94 -7.90 27.66
CA VAL A 128 -15.09 -9.04 28.06
C VAL A 128 -14.47 -9.73 26.86
N TYR A 129 -15.21 -9.96 25.76
CA TYR A 129 -14.64 -10.48 24.51
C TYR A 129 -13.57 -9.56 23.95
N HIS A 130 -13.83 -8.25 23.91
CA HIS A 130 -12.87 -7.27 23.42
C HIS A 130 -11.56 -7.28 24.25
N SER A 131 -11.65 -7.33 25.59
CA SER A 131 -10.48 -7.39 26.48
C SER A 131 -9.60 -8.62 26.25
N GLN A 132 -10.18 -9.71 25.71
CA GLN A 132 -9.50 -10.95 25.35
C GLN A 132 -8.99 -10.98 23.91
N GLY A 133 -9.17 -9.90 23.13
CA GLY A 133 -8.83 -9.83 21.71
C GLY A 133 -9.76 -10.61 20.79
N LYS A 134 -10.88 -11.12 21.29
CA LYS A 134 -11.93 -11.79 20.50
C LYS A 134 -12.84 -10.74 19.85
N ASN A 135 -12.25 -9.96 18.94
CA ASN A 135 -12.90 -8.77 18.40
C ASN A 135 -14.18 -9.06 17.60
N TRP A 136 -14.22 -10.19 16.86
CA TRP A 136 -15.43 -10.59 16.12
C TRP A 136 -16.59 -10.97 17.03
N ASP A 137 -16.32 -11.75 18.10
CA ASP A 137 -17.34 -12.09 19.10
C ASP A 137 -17.83 -10.82 19.80
N ALA A 138 -16.91 -9.90 20.13
CA ALA A 138 -17.25 -8.61 20.71
C ALA A 138 -18.16 -7.78 19.78
N LEU A 139 -17.87 -7.73 18.48
CA LEU A 139 -18.67 -6.98 17.51
C LEU A 139 -20.07 -7.58 17.38
N LEU A 140 -20.18 -8.92 17.28
CA LEU A 140 -21.47 -9.60 17.19
C LEU A 140 -22.36 -9.27 18.39
N VAL A 141 -21.82 -9.43 19.60
CA VAL A 141 -22.61 -9.20 20.82
C VAL A 141 -22.91 -7.71 21.04
N ALA A 142 -21.97 -6.82 20.69
CA ALA A 142 -22.21 -5.37 20.74
C ALA A 142 -23.31 -4.92 19.76
N SER A 143 -23.37 -5.54 18.58
CA SER A 143 -24.47 -5.28 17.62
C SER A 143 -25.81 -5.74 18.16
N LEU A 144 -25.87 -6.93 18.78
CA LEU A 144 -27.09 -7.41 19.44
C LEU A 144 -27.55 -6.50 20.57
N ALA A 145 -26.60 -5.97 21.35
CA ALA A 145 -26.91 -5.01 22.42
C ALA A 145 -27.56 -3.71 21.90
N ASP A 146 -27.06 -3.18 20.78
CA ASP A 146 -27.62 -1.99 20.13
C ASP A 146 -28.99 -2.28 19.48
N ASP A 147 -29.17 -3.45 18.88
CA ASP A 147 -30.44 -3.88 18.30
C ASP A 147 -31.55 -4.06 19.36
N VAL A 148 -31.19 -4.55 20.56
CA VAL A 148 -32.14 -4.73 21.68
C VAL A 148 -32.61 -3.40 22.25
N ASP A 149 -31.71 -2.44 22.42
CA ASP A 149 -32.08 -1.08 22.90
C ASP A 149 -31.20 0.00 22.24
N PRO A 150 -31.66 0.50 21.07
CA PRO A 150 -30.92 1.54 20.33
C PRO A 150 -30.80 2.88 21.09
N GLY A 151 -31.50 3.05 22.21
CA GLY A 151 -31.42 4.23 23.08
C GLY A 151 -30.30 4.18 24.11
N LYS A 152 -29.71 3.01 24.36
CA LYS A 152 -28.71 2.81 25.40
C LYS A 152 -27.35 3.35 25.02
N LYS A 153 -26.86 4.35 25.76
CA LYS A 153 -25.53 4.94 25.52
C LYS A 153 -24.40 3.92 25.68
N ASN A 154 -24.48 3.02 26.66
CA ASN A 154 -23.46 2.01 26.90
C ASN A 154 -23.36 1.01 25.74
N ALA A 155 -24.50 0.54 25.20
CA ALA A 155 -24.52 -0.35 24.04
C ALA A 155 -23.87 0.32 22.82
N LYS A 156 -24.24 1.57 22.52
CA LYS A 156 -23.64 2.35 21.43
C LYS A 156 -22.13 2.60 21.61
N SER A 157 -21.70 2.94 22.81
CA SER A 157 -20.27 3.13 23.11
C SER A 157 -19.48 1.83 22.97
N THR A 158 -20.07 0.70 23.37
CA THR A 158 -19.46 -0.62 23.20
C THR A 158 -19.41 -1.02 21.74
N LEU A 159 -20.47 -0.74 20.97
CA LEU A 159 -20.50 -0.98 19.53
C LEU A 159 -19.46 -0.11 18.79
N LEU A 160 -19.34 1.18 19.13
CA LEU A 160 -18.28 2.04 18.59
C LEU A 160 -16.90 1.46 18.85
N SER A 161 -16.63 0.99 20.07
CA SER A 161 -15.35 0.36 20.42
C SER A 161 -15.10 -0.93 19.65
N ALA A 162 -16.12 -1.79 19.50
CA ALA A 162 -16.03 -3.04 18.77
C ALA A 162 -15.83 -2.84 17.26
N LEU A 163 -16.53 -1.88 16.65
CA LEU A 163 -16.36 -1.48 15.25
C LEU A 163 -14.94 -0.96 14.99
N SER A 164 -14.45 -0.08 15.88
CA SER A 164 -13.08 0.45 15.81
C SER A 164 -12.03 -0.65 15.93
N ALA A 165 -12.19 -1.59 16.86
CA ALA A 165 -11.26 -2.72 17.05
C ALA A 165 -11.22 -3.68 15.87
N ASN A 166 -12.34 -3.86 15.18
CA ASN A 166 -12.45 -4.66 13.96
C ASN A 166 -12.08 -3.88 12.68
N ARG A 167 -11.67 -2.61 12.80
CA ARG A 167 -11.33 -1.73 11.68
C ARG A 167 -12.48 -1.53 10.69
N VAL A 168 -13.71 -1.53 11.18
CA VAL A 168 -14.91 -1.21 10.41
C VAL A 168 -15.13 0.31 10.54
N SER A 169 -14.24 1.06 9.89
CA SER A 169 -14.03 2.48 10.19
C SER A 169 -15.18 3.38 9.76
N GLY A 170 -15.84 3.09 8.64
CA GLY A 170 -17.01 3.87 8.18
C GLY A 170 -18.18 3.82 9.17
N PRO A 171 -18.72 2.64 9.54
CA PRO A 171 -19.73 2.50 10.59
C PRO A 171 -19.29 3.05 11.94
N ALA A 172 -17.99 2.88 12.32
CA ALA A 172 -17.48 3.48 13.55
C ALA A 172 -17.54 5.01 13.54
N LEU A 173 -17.22 5.63 12.43
CA LEU A 173 -17.31 7.08 12.25
C LEU A 173 -18.76 7.58 12.34
N ASN A 174 -19.70 6.90 11.67
CA ASN A 174 -21.12 7.20 11.78
C ASN A 174 -21.63 7.07 13.23
N MET A 175 -21.18 6.06 13.96
CA MET A 175 -21.53 5.89 15.37
C MET A 175 -20.94 7.00 16.24
N ALA A 176 -19.74 7.50 15.94
CA ALA A 176 -19.11 8.62 16.65
C ALA A 176 -19.83 9.96 16.48
N GLU A 177 -20.71 10.10 15.49
CA GLU A 177 -21.61 11.27 15.36
C GLU A 177 -22.79 11.22 16.36
N VAL A 178 -23.20 10.02 16.75
CA VAL A 178 -24.36 9.80 17.65
C VAL A 178 -23.92 9.67 19.12
N VAL A 179 -22.75 9.10 19.34
CA VAL A 179 -22.17 8.93 20.70
C VAL A 179 -21.27 10.13 20.99
N PRO A 180 -21.40 10.77 22.18
CA PRO A 180 -20.45 11.80 22.60
C PRO A 180 -19.00 11.27 22.53
N THR A 181 -18.24 11.78 21.58
CA THR A 181 -16.90 11.30 21.27
C THR A 181 -15.93 12.48 21.30
N ALA A 182 -14.83 12.35 22.02
CA ALA A 182 -13.80 13.37 22.11
C ALA A 182 -13.11 13.59 20.75
N ASP A 183 -12.74 14.84 20.44
CA ASP A 183 -12.12 15.22 19.17
C ASP A 183 -10.90 14.38 18.77
N PRO A 184 -9.95 14.02 19.65
CA PRO A 184 -8.85 13.14 19.30
C PRO A 184 -9.30 11.74 18.83
N VAL A 185 -10.39 11.22 19.38
CA VAL A 185 -10.96 9.93 18.97
C VAL A 185 -11.62 10.05 17.60
N LYS A 186 -12.38 11.13 17.37
CA LYS A 186 -12.98 11.42 16.05
C LYS A 186 -11.91 11.54 14.99
N ARG A 187 -10.86 12.35 15.21
CA ARG A 187 -9.73 12.48 14.26
C ARG A 187 -9.06 11.14 13.96
N ARG A 188 -8.87 10.29 14.98
CA ARG A 188 -8.33 8.93 14.77
C ARG A 188 -9.25 8.09 13.87
N LEU A 189 -10.57 8.11 14.09
CA LEU A 189 -11.54 7.38 13.27
C LEU A 189 -11.57 7.88 11.82
N GLU A 190 -11.46 9.20 11.61
CA GLU A 190 -11.32 9.81 10.29
C GLU A 190 -10.07 9.31 9.56
N LEU A 191 -8.94 9.27 10.25
CA LEU A 191 -7.69 8.73 9.68
C LEU A 191 -7.78 7.23 9.41
N ASP A 192 -8.41 6.47 10.30
CA ASP A 192 -8.60 5.03 10.12
C ASP A 192 -9.50 4.75 8.90
N ALA A 193 -10.57 5.53 8.69
CA ALA A 193 -11.42 5.43 7.52
C ALA A 193 -10.68 5.81 6.22
N ALA A 194 -9.89 6.88 6.24
CA ALA A 194 -9.08 7.26 5.09
C ALA A 194 -7.98 6.22 4.78
N ALA A 195 -7.31 5.67 5.80
CA ALA A 195 -6.33 4.60 5.64
C ALA A 195 -6.94 3.28 5.12
N GLU A 196 -8.22 3.01 5.44
CA GLU A 196 -8.95 1.89 4.87
C GLU A 196 -9.18 2.06 3.36
N MET A 197 -9.50 3.28 2.89
CA MET A 197 -9.56 3.57 1.46
C MET A 197 -8.20 3.36 0.79
N VAL A 198 -7.09 3.76 1.41
CA VAL A 198 -5.74 3.48 0.87
C VAL A 198 -5.52 1.98 0.73
N ARG A 199 -5.78 1.17 1.76
CA ARG A 199 -5.65 -0.29 1.69
C ARG A 199 -6.53 -0.90 0.61
N SER A 200 -7.79 -0.42 0.50
CA SER A 200 -8.73 -0.89 -0.51
C SER A 200 -8.31 -0.53 -1.93
N SER A 201 -7.58 0.58 -2.11
CA SER A 201 -7.08 1.00 -3.42
C SER A 201 -5.98 0.11 -4.01
N TYR A 202 -5.36 -0.74 -3.17
CA TYR A 202 -4.40 -1.77 -3.62
C TYR A 202 -5.08 -3.07 -4.07
N THR A 203 -6.38 -3.23 -3.82
CA THR A 203 -7.12 -4.39 -4.32
C THR A 203 -7.52 -4.17 -5.78
N SER A 204 -7.60 -5.28 -6.55
CA SER A 204 -8.04 -5.20 -7.93
C SER A 204 -9.43 -4.56 -8.03
N ALA A 205 -9.56 -3.56 -8.89
CA ALA A 205 -10.84 -2.97 -9.22
C ALA A 205 -11.72 -3.98 -9.97
N ARG A 206 -13.03 -3.75 -9.99
CA ARG A 206 -13.97 -4.60 -10.70
C ARG A 206 -13.76 -4.53 -12.22
N ASN A 207 -13.42 -3.35 -12.71
CA ASN A 207 -13.03 -3.07 -14.07
C ASN A 207 -11.92 -2.00 -14.08
N GLU A 208 -11.28 -1.83 -15.22
CA GLU A 208 -10.14 -0.90 -15.35
C GLU A 208 -10.54 0.57 -15.21
N GLU A 209 -11.78 0.94 -15.56
CA GLU A 209 -12.29 2.30 -15.39
C GLU A 209 -12.38 2.72 -13.93
N GLU A 210 -12.59 1.76 -13.02
CA GLU A 210 -12.67 1.98 -11.58
C GLU A 210 -11.31 1.95 -10.87
N ARG A 211 -10.23 1.61 -11.58
CA ARG A 211 -8.89 1.33 -11.02
C ARG A 211 -8.43 2.36 -9.99
N PHE A 212 -8.64 3.63 -10.25
CA PHE A 212 -8.14 4.72 -9.42
C PHE A 212 -9.19 5.41 -8.54
N ILE A 213 -10.46 5.06 -8.69
CA ILE A 213 -11.56 5.76 -8.00
C ILE A 213 -11.36 5.79 -6.48
N VAL A 214 -10.93 4.67 -5.89
CA VAL A 214 -10.75 4.58 -4.42
C VAL A 214 -9.53 5.38 -3.98
N ALA A 215 -8.44 5.35 -4.74
CA ALA A 215 -7.24 6.16 -4.45
C ALA A 215 -7.56 7.66 -4.54
N ASP A 216 -8.32 8.09 -5.56
CA ASP A 216 -8.72 9.49 -5.72
C ASP A 216 -9.64 9.95 -4.58
N LYS A 217 -10.57 9.10 -4.12
CA LYS A 217 -11.38 9.37 -2.93
C LYS A 217 -10.54 9.49 -1.67
N ALA A 218 -9.54 8.62 -1.50
CA ALA A 218 -8.61 8.69 -0.37
C ALA A 218 -7.82 10.01 -0.39
N LEU A 219 -7.26 10.40 -1.54
CA LEU A 219 -6.54 11.66 -1.71
C LEU A 219 -7.41 12.87 -1.36
N ALA A 220 -8.63 12.93 -1.93
CA ALA A 220 -9.58 14.00 -1.63
C ALA A 220 -9.91 14.06 -0.14
N ARG A 221 -10.07 12.90 0.52
CA ARG A 221 -10.34 12.87 1.97
C ARG A 221 -9.15 13.40 2.77
N TYR A 222 -7.93 12.97 2.47
CA TYR A 222 -6.75 13.51 3.15
C TYR A 222 -6.58 14.99 2.93
N ASP A 223 -6.82 15.52 1.73
CA ASP A 223 -6.73 16.96 1.44
C ASP A 223 -7.74 17.76 2.28
N GLN A 224 -8.97 17.24 2.48
CA GLN A 224 -9.97 17.81 3.38
C GLN A 224 -9.49 17.82 4.84
N LEU A 225 -8.97 16.69 5.34
CA LEU A 225 -8.51 16.56 6.72
C LEU A 225 -7.30 17.46 6.99
N LEU A 226 -6.33 17.48 6.08
CA LEU A 226 -5.15 18.34 6.18
C LEU A 226 -5.52 19.82 6.19
N THR A 227 -6.51 20.23 5.38
CA THR A 227 -7.03 21.59 5.36
C THR A 227 -7.73 21.94 6.67
N ALA A 228 -8.58 21.04 7.18
CA ALA A 228 -9.35 21.26 8.41
C ALA A 228 -8.46 21.36 9.66
N TRP A 229 -7.36 20.59 9.71
CA TRP A 229 -6.51 20.50 10.91
C TRP A 229 -5.22 21.32 10.83
N LYS A 230 -5.00 22.05 9.74
CA LYS A 230 -3.77 22.78 9.44
C LYS A 230 -3.27 23.63 10.61
N ASP A 231 -4.18 24.41 11.21
CA ASP A 231 -3.89 25.40 12.23
C ASP A 231 -4.27 24.93 13.65
N GLU A 232 -4.61 23.64 13.82
CA GLU A 232 -5.01 23.08 15.10
C GLU A 232 -3.80 22.48 15.85
N PRO A 233 -3.31 23.11 16.95
CA PRO A 233 -2.13 22.62 17.66
C PRO A 233 -2.28 21.19 18.20
N SER A 234 -3.50 20.81 18.63
CA SER A 234 -3.80 19.48 19.17
C SER A 234 -3.82 18.38 18.12
N ALA A 235 -3.90 18.74 16.83
CA ALA A 235 -4.00 17.81 15.70
C ALA A 235 -2.68 17.57 14.96
N GLN A 236 -1.56 18.16 15.36
CA GLN A 236 -0.31 18.11 14.59
C GLN A 236 0.22 16.66 14.38
N ASN A 237 0.04 15.78 15.35
CA ASN A 237 0.36 14.36 15.20
C ASN A 237 -0.56 13.67 14.20
N ASP A 238 -1.85 14.05 14.18
CA ASP A 238 -2.85 13.52 13.24
C ASP A 238 -2.57 14.03 11.82
N VAL A 239 -2.17 15.30 11.66
CA VAL A 239 -1.69 15.88 10.40
C VAL A 239 -0.48 15.11 9.87
N ARG A 240 0.50 14.83 10.72
CA ARG A 240 1.67 14.05 10.34
C ARG A 240 1.27 12.65 9.86
N ARG A 241 0.38 11.97 10.59
CA ARG A 241 -0.13 10.65 10.19
C ARG A 241 -0.88 10.73 8.86
N ALA A 242 -1.73 11.73 8.66
CA ALA A 242 -2.45 11.94 7.41
C ALA A 242 -1.50 12.08 6.21
N ARG A 243 -0.43 12.86 6.36
CA ARG A 243 0.59 13.03 5.33
C ARG A 243 1.31 11.71 5.01
N ILE A 244 1.66 10.94 6.04
CA ILE A 244 2.30 9.61 5.88
C ILE A 244 1.37 8.67 5.12
N ASP A 245 0.13 8.52 5.56
CA ASP A 245 -0.82 7.56 5.00
C ASP A 245 -1.26 7.97 3.57
N ARG A 246 -1.31 9.28 3.27
CA ARG A 246 -1.60 9.83 1.93
C ARG A 246 -0.59 9.35 0.88
N MET A 247 0.68 9.12 1.26
CA MET A 247 1.70 8.61 0.32
C MET A 247 1.29 7.28 -0.33
N GLY A 248 0.56 6.42 0.38
CA GLY A 248 0.05 5.17 -0.19
C GLY A 248 -0.92 5.39 -1.34
N ALA A 249 -1.84 6.35 -1.23
CA ALA A 249 -2.76 6.70 -2.31
C ALA A 249 -2.06 7.39 -3.49
N LEU A 250 -1.06 8.23 -3.21
CA LEU A 250 -0.19 8.82 -4.24
C LEU A 250 0.55 7.74 -5.04
N LEU A 251 1.07 6.72 -4.35
CA LEU A 251 1.77 5.62 -5.01
C LEU A 251 0.83 4.83 -5.94
N VAL A 252 -0.40 4.52 -5.51
CA VAL A 252 -1.41 3.85 -6.37
C VAL A 252 -1.68 4.68 -7.62
N ARG A 253 -1.74 6.01 -7.50
CA ARG A 253 -1.91 6.94 -8.63
C ARG A 253 -0.63 7.15 -9.45
N LYS A 254 0.46 6.47 -9.11
CA LYS A 254 1.77 6.61 -9.77
C LYS A 254 2.39 8.01 -9.67
N ARG A 255 1.95 8.82 -8.70
CA ARG A 255 2.51 10.15 -8.40
C ARG A 255 3.77 10.00 -7.55
N THR A 256 4.75 9.31 -8.07
CA THR A 256 5.96 8.84 -7.37
C THR A 256 6.86 9.96 -6.89
N SER A 257 7.02 11.02 -7.68
CA SER A 257 7.80 12.20 -7.29
C SER A 257 7.22 12.89 -6.05
N GLU A 258 5.89 12.91 -5.90
CA GLU A 258 5.23 13.47 -4.71
C GLU A 258 5.42 12.58 -3.48
N VAL A 259 5.39 11.25 -3.65
CA VAL A 259 5.70 10.30 -2.56
C VAL A 259 7.11 10.56 -2.02
N ILE A 260 8.09 10.72 -2.91
CA ILE A 260 9.49 10.97 -2.54
C ILE A 260 9.64 12.32 -1.82
N SER A 261 9.09 13.38 -2.40
CA SER A 261 9.13 14.73 -1.82
C SER A 261 8.48 14.78 -0.43
N GLU A 262 7.34 14.13 -0.27
CA GLU A 262 6.63 14.05 1.01
C GLU A 262 7.45 13.27 2.05
N TYR A 263 8.06 12.16 1.66
CA TYR A 263 8.95 11.39 2.52
C TYR A 263 10.16 12.20 2.98
N GLU A 264 10.83 12.92 2.07
CA GLU A 264 11.99 13.75 2.41
C GLU A 264 11.63 14.81 3.45
N SER A 265 10.48 15.48 3.27
CA SER A 265 9.95 16.43 4.23
C SER A 265 9.63 15.81 5.60
N LEU A 266 8.98 14.64 5.60
CA LEU A 266 8.59 13.95 6.83
C LEU A 266 9.77 13.35 7.58
N SER A 267 10.75 12.78 6.87
CA SER A 267 11.94 12.17 7.47
C SER A 267 12.85 13.20 8.14
N ALA A 268 12.90 14.42 7.62
CA ALA A 268 13.63 15.53 8.24
C ALA A 268 13.06 15.93 9.61
N SER A 269 11.78 15.69 9.88
CA SER A 269 11.08 16.07 11.11
C SER A 269 10.84 14.90 12.08
N GLY A 270 11.26 13.67 11.74
CA GLY A 270 11.12 12.50 12.61
C GLY A 270 11.04 11.19 11.85
N GLU A 271 10.94 10.10 12.58
CA GLU A 271 10.90 8.76 12.00
C GLU A 271 9.61 8.51 11.19
N VAL A 272 9.76 7.87 10.02
CA VAL A 272 8.66 7.41 9.17
C VAL A 272 8.51 5.89 9.37
N PRO A 273 7.27 5.38 9.56
CA PRO A 273 7.04 3.95 9.78
C PRO A 273 7.45 3.08 8.59
N ASN A 274 7.84 1.84 8.86
CA ASN A 274 8.29 0.89 7.83
C ASN A 274 7.27 0.63 6.72
N TYR A 275 5.96 0.63 7.03
CA TYR A 275 4.94 0.46 6.00
C TYR A 275 4.98 1.57 4.94
N ALA A 276 5.25 2.80 5.35
CA ALA A 276 5.36 3.94 4.44
C ALA A 276 6.73 3.99 3.75
N LYS A 277 7.81 3.57 4.44
CA LYS A 277 9.14 3.41 3.82
C LYS A 277 9.11 2.43 2.64
N ARG A 278 8.28 1.38 2.69
CA ARG A 278 8.10 0.46 1.55
C ARG A 278 7.48 1.16 0.34
N TRP A 279 6.48 2.02 0.55
CA TRP A 279 5.92 2.83 -0.55
C TRP A 279 6.97 3.75 -1.19
N VAL A 280 7.84 4.33 -0.37
CA VAL A 280 8.94 5.16 -0.87
C VAL A 280 9.97 4.35 -1.64
N ALA A 281 10.27 3.14 -1.20
CA ALA A 281 11.16 2.22 -1.93
C ALA A 281 10.60 1.90 -3.32
N SER A 282 9.30 1.61 -3.41
CA SER A 282 8.60 1.40 -4.69
C SER A 282 8.63 2.65 -5.58
N ALA A 283 8.44 3.85 -4.99
CA ALA A 283 8.53 5.11 -5.72
C ALA A 283 9.95 5.36 -6.25
N TRP A 284 11.00 5.12 -5.47
CA TRP A 284 12.38 5.25 -5.94
C TRP A 284 12.73 4.28 -7.07
N LEU A 285 12.20 3.05 -7.02
CA LEU A 285 12.38 2.11 -8.12
C LEU A 285 11.77 2.65 -9.41
N SER A 286 10.55 3.16 -9.34
CA SER A 286 9.86 3.77 -10.48
C SER A 286 10.65 4.96 -11.06
N GLU A 287 11.27 5.77 -10.20
CA GLU A 287 12.11 6.93 -10.58
C GLU A 287 13.57 6.54 -10.90
N ARG A 288 13.83 5.27 -11.21
CA ARG A 288 15.16 4.78 -11.60
C ARG A 288 16.27 4.99 -10.56
N GLN A 289 15.92 4.86 -9.28
CA GLN A 289 16.85 4.94 -8.16
C GLN A 289 16.95 3.59 -7.41
N PRO A 290 17.32 2.48 -8.09
CA PRO A 290 17.28 1.13 -7.52
C PRO A 290 18.18 0.95 -6.31
N GLY A 291 19.30 1.67 -6.24
CA GLY A 291 20.19 1.63 -5.08
C GLY A 291 19.54 2.11 -3.79
N LYS A 292 18.68 3.14 -3.85
CA LYS A 292 17.91 3.60 -2.69
C LYS A 292 16.81 2.60 -2.30
N THR A 293 16.16 1.99 -3.28
CA THR A 293 15.15 0.94 -3.07
C THR A 293 15.77 -0.24 -2.34
N GLU A 294 16.88 -0.78 -2.87
CA GLU A 294 17.58 -1.91 -2.26
C GLU A 294 18.01 -1.59 -0.83
N ALA A 295 18.68 -0.44 -0.61
CA ALA A 295 19.13 -0.02 0.71
C ALA A 295 17.96 0.10 1.70
N MET A 296 16.83 0.66 1.29
CA MET A 296 15.64 0.81 2.14
C MET A 296 15.04 -0.55 2.50
N LEU A 297 14.78 -1.42 1.53
CA LEU A 297 14.19 -2.74 1.77
C LEU A 297 15.13 -3.64 2.58
N MET A 298 16.44 -3.59 2.30
CA MET A 298 17.42 -4.31 3.11
C MET A 298 17.44 -3.82 4.56
N SER A 299 17.33 -2.52 4.81
CA SER A 299 17.26 -1.98 6.16
C SER A 299 16.00 -2.39 6.93
N ILE A 300 14.88 -2.59 6.24
CA ILE A 300 13.61 -3.01 6.85
C ILE A 300 13.61 -4.51 7.15
N TYR A 301 14.02 -5.32 6.18
CA TYR A 301 13.86 -6.78 6.23
C TYR A 301 15.09 -7.51 6.75
N TYR A 302 16.30 -7.00 6.53
CA TYR A 302 17.56 -7.66 6.83
C TYR A 302 18.49 -6.85 7.75
N PRO A 303 17.98 -6.17 8.80
CA PRO A 303 18.79 -5.29 9.64
C PRO A 303 19.92 -6.03 10.38
N ASN A 304 19.80 -7.33 10.61
CA ASN A 304 20.70 -8.13 11.43
C ASN A 304 21.43 -9.24 10.64
N GLY A 305 21.37 -9.22 9.30
CA GLY A 305 22.04 -10.22 8.46
C GLY A 305 21.14 -10.88 7.40
N PRO A 306 21.50 -12.04 6.87
CA PRO A 306 20.86 -12.59 5.66
C PRO A 306 19.46 -13.22 5.88
N ILE A 307 18.98 -13.29 7.12
CA ILE A 307 17.66 -13.84 7.45
C ILE A 307 16.71 -12.67 7.68
N PRO A 308 15.59 -12.59 6.96
CA PRO A 308 14.66 -11.50 7.14
C PRO A 308 13.94 -11.59 8.50
N VAL A 309 13.80 -10.46 9.17
CA VAL A 309 13.08 -10.36 10.46
C VAL A 309 11.58 -10.64 10.34
N THR A 310 11.03 -10.40 9.15
CA THR A 310 9.66 -10.76 8.76
C THR A 310 9.67 -11.20 7.30
N PRO A 311 8.74 -12.09 6.88
CA PRO A 311 8.62 -12.43 5.46
C PRO A 311 8.31 -11.19 4.61
N LEU A 312 8.93 -11.10 3.43
CA LEU A 312 8.61 -10.06 2.46
C LEU A 312 7.24 -10.33 1.83
N GLY A 313 6.43 -9.28 1.71
CA GLY A 313 5.20 -9.33 0.90
C GLY A 313 5.50 -9.45 -0.60
N PRO A 314 4.48 -9.80 -1.43
CA PRO A 314 4.66 -9.95 -2.87
C PRO A 314 5.23 -8.71 -3.56
N GLU A 315 4.74 -7.52 -3.22
CA GLU A 315 5.21 -6.25 -3.78
C GLU A 315 6.68 -5.99 -3.41
N ASP A 316 7.05 -6.19 -2.15
CA ASP A 316 8.42 -5.96 -1.69
C ASP A 316 9.40 -7.01 -2.27
N GLN A 317 8.94 -8.25 -2.49
CA GLN A 317 9.70 -9.26 -3.23
C GLN A 317 9.99 -8.80 -4.66
N GLN A 318 8.98 -8.25 -5.32
CA GLN A 318 9.09 -7.76 -6.69
C GLN A 318 9.99 -6.52 -6.77
N ASP A 319 9.78 -5.55 -5.88
CA ASP A 319 10.58 -4.32 -5.85
C ASP A 319 12.07 -4.60 -5.57
N LEU A 320 12.36 -5.50 -4.62
CA LEU A 320 13.74 -5.89 -4.31
C LEU A 320 14.39 -6.63 -5.49
N PHE A 321 13.64 -7.52 -6.15
CA PHE A 321 14.12 -8.22 -7.34
C PHE A 321 14.48 -7.24 -8.46
N TYR A 322 13.59 -6.31 -8.81
CA TYR A 322 13.88 -5.33 -9.84
C TYR A 322 14.99 -4.36 -9.43
N ALA A 323 15.09 -4.01 -8.14
CA ALA A 323 16.22 -3.23 -7.66
C ALA A 323 17.57 -3.95 -7.85
N HIS A 324 17.63 -5.26 -7.61
CA HIS A 324 18.82 -6.07 -7.90
C HIS A 324 19.14 -6.10 -9.40
N ILE A 325 18.13 -6.30 -10.26
CA ILE A 325 18.31 -6.30 -11.73
C ILE A 325 18.82 -4.94 -12.21
N ASP A 326 18.19 -3.85 -11.81
CA ASP A 326 18.56 -2.50 -12.25
C ASP A 326 19.92 -2.04 -11.67
N ASN A 327 20.37 -2.62 -10.55
CA ASN A 327 21.72 -2.47 -10.02
C ASN A 327 22.75 -3.45 -10.65
N GLU A 328 22.37 -4.20 -11.68
CA GLU A 328 23.20 -5.24 -12.33
C GLU A 328 23.66 -6.36 -11.38
N ASN A 329 22.97 -6.56 -10.25
CA ASN A 329 23.26 -7.61 -9.27
C ASN A 329 22.46 -8.87 -9.56
N PHE A 330 22.76 -9.51 -10.69
CA PHE A 330 22.05 -10.71 -11.17
C PHE A 330 22.17 -11.90 -10.22
N ASP A 331 23.30 -12.04 -9.51
CA ASP A 331 23.49 -13.11 -8.52
C ASP A 331 22.51 -12.99 -7.34
N ALA A 332 22.29 -11.76 -6.84
CA ALA A 332 21.35 -11.53 -5.77
C ALA A 332 19.91 -11.75 -6.24
N ALA A 333 19.56 -11.25 -7.43
CA ALA A 333 18.24 -11.47 -8.04
C ALA A 333 17.94 -12.97 -8.21
N LYS A 334 18.91 -13.74 -8.73
CA LYS A 334 18.76 -15.19 -8.92
C LYS A 334 18.58 -15.94 -7.60
N LYS A 335 19.39 -15.64 -6.59
CA LYS A 335 19.28 -16.24 -5.26
C LYS A 335 17.92 -15.96 -4.62
N GLN A 336 17.42 -14.73 -4.76
CA GLN A 336 16.11 -14.36 -4.24
C GLN A 336 14.99 -15.16 -4.91
N VAL A 337 14.99 -15.25 -6.24
CA VAL A 337 13.97 -16.00 -6.99
C VAL A 337 14.03 -17.49 -6.69
N ASP A 338 15.22 -18.08 -6.63
CA ASP A 338 15.39 -19.51 -6.33
C ASP A 338 14.90 -19.84 -4.91
N ALA A 339 15.16 -18.96 -3.94
CA ALA A 339 14.63 -19.10 -2.58
C ALA A 339 13.09 -19.02 -2.56
N LEU A 340 12.52 -18.02 -3.25
CA LEU A 340 11.08 -17.86 -3.34
C LEU A 340 10.38 -19.09 -3.95
N ILE A 341 10.91 -19.63 -5.04
CA ILE A 341 10.38 -20.83 -5.70
C ILE A 341 10.50 -22.06 -4.80
N LYS A 342 11.65 -22.23 -4.14
CA LYS A 342 11.88 -23.34 -3.22
C LYS A 342 10.91 -23.35 -2.04
N ASP A 343 10.63 -22.17 -1.49
CA ASP A 343 9.80 -22.01 -0.30
C ASP A 343 8.29 -21.90 -0.62
N SER A 344 7.94 -21.87 -1.92
CA SER A 344 6.58 -21.67 -2.40
C SER A 344 6.11 -22.83 -3.30
N PRO A 345 5.66 -23.95 -2.74
CA PRO A 345 5.13 -25.04 -3.55
C PRO A 345 3.87 -24.60 -4.32
N TYR A 346 3.59 -25.24 -5.46
CA TYR A 346 2.45 -24.92 -6.34
C TYR A 346 1.11 -24.93 -5.59
N LEU A 347 0.92 -25.91 -4.70
CA LEU A 347 -0.27 -26.02 -3.84
C LEU A 347 0.10 -25.81 -2.38
N ARG A 348 -0.67 -24.97 -1.69
CA ARG A 348 -0.56 -24.77 -0.25
C ARG A 348 -1.83 -25.18 0.49
N ARG A 349 -1.68 -25.67 1.73
CA ARG A 349 -2.81 -25.90 2.62
C ARG A 349 -3.11 -24.64 3.42
N ILE A 350 -4.34 -24.17 3.33
CA ILE A 350 -4.85 -23.06 4.14
C ILE A 350 -5.70 -23.64 5.26
N TYR A 351 -5.47 -23.18 6.49
CA TYR A 351 -6.29 -23.61 7.63
C TYR A 351 -7.77 -23.34 7.37
N GLY A 352 -8.62 -24.34 7.59
CA GLY A 352 -10.06 -24.26 7.34
C GLY A 352 -10.48 -24.57 5.88
N SER A 353 -9.54 -24.73 4.94
CA SER A 353 -9.87 -25.16 3.58
C SER A 353 -9.85 -26.70 3.47
N PRO A 354 -10.90 -27.34 2.92
CA PRO A 354 -10.94 -28.80 2.76
C PRO A 354 -9.94 -29.31 1.72
N THR A 355 -9.56 -28.48 0.75
CA THR A 355 -8.65 -28.81 -0.34
C THR A 355 -7.44 -27.87 -0.38
N PRO A 356 -6.27 -28.37 -0.84
CA PRO A 356 -5.15 -27.51 -1.14
C PRO A 356 -5.53 -26.44 -2.17
N GLN A 357 -5.01 -25.24 -2.01
CA GLN A 357 -5.27 -24.09 -2.89
C GLN A 357 -4.02 -23.73 -3.68
N PRO A 358 -4.14 -23.15 -4.88
CA PRO A 358 -3.01 -22.58 -5.60
C PRO A 358 -2.25 -21.58 -4.74
N ASN A 359 -0.95 -21.50 -4.96
CA ASN A 359 -0.06 -20.61 -4.20
C ASN A 359 0.39 -19.45 -5.08
N ASP A 360 -0.10 -18.25 -4.79
CA ASP A 360 0.24 -17.04 -5.55
C ASP A 360 1.74 -16.73 -5.51
N ASN A 361 2.45 -17.06 -4.41
CA ASN A 361 3.89 -16.90 -4.32
C ASN A 361 4.66 -17.83 -5.28
N TRP A 362 4.10 -19.01 -5.61
CA TRP A 362 4.67 -19.86 -6.65
C TRP A 362 4.59 -19.17 -8.01
N LEU A 363 3.42 -18.61 -8.35
CA LEU A 363 3.24 -17.88 -9.61
C LEU A 363 4.13 -16.64 -9.67
N LEU A 364 4.23 -15.90 -8.58
CA LEU A 364 5.16 -14.76 -8.47
C LEU A 364 6.60 -15.20 -8.75
N GLY A 365 7.07 -16.30 -8.12
CA GLY A 365 8.41 -16.84 -8.34
C GLY A 365 8.66 -17.20 -9.81
N GLN A 366 7.69 -17.84 -10.49
CA GLN A 366 7.79 -18.17 -11.92
C GLN A 366 7.82 -16.92 -12.80
N SER A 367 7.01 -15.92 -12.46
CA SER A 367 6.98 -14.65 -13.19
C SER A 367 8.30 -13.88 -13.05
N LEU A 368 8.86 -13.81 -11.83
CA LEU A 368 10.17 -13.19 -11.59
C LEU A 368 11.32 -13.96 -12.27
N LEU A 369 11.24 -15.30 -12.32
CA LEU A 369 12.21 -16.10 -13.07
C LEU A 369 12.15 -15.79 -14.58
N THR A 370 10.96 -15.61 -15.13
CA THR A 370 10.79 -15.17 -16.52
C THR A 370 11.46 -13.80 -16.76
N GLN A 371 11.25 -12.85 -15.85
CA GLN A 371 11.87 -11.52 -15.94
C GLN A 371 13.40 -11.58 -15.76
N TYR A 372 13.89 -12.46 -14.88
CA TYR A 372 15.33 -12.72 -14.75
C TYR A 372 15.93 -13.17 -16.08
N HIS A 373 15.32 -14.16 -16.75
CA HIS A 373 15.81 -14.66 -18.04
C HIS A 373 15.79 -13.57 -19.13
N ILE A 374 14.79 -12.68 -19.13
CA ILE A 374 14.75 -11.52 -20.05
C ILE A 374 15.94 -10.60 -19.75
N ALA A 375 16.13 -10.21 -18.49
CA ALA A 375 17.19 -9.29 -18.08
C ALA A 375 18.60 -9.87 -18.30
N ALA A 376 18.77 -11.18 -18.13
CA ALA A 376 20.01 -11.89 -18.41
C ALA A 376 20.24 -12.19 -19.90
N ASN A 377 19.33 -11.73 -20.79
CA ASN A 377 19.33 -12.04 -22.23
C ASN A 377 19.25 -13.55 -22.57
N GLU A 378 18.65 -14.34 -21.67
CA GLU A 378 18.36 -15.77 -21.85
C GLU A 378 16.94 -15.93 -22.43
N LEU A 379 16.72 -15.31 -23.61
CA LEU A 379 15.40 -15.17 -24.19
C LEU A 379 14.70 -16.50 -24.57
N PRO A 380 15.41 -17.57 -25.02
CA PRO A 380 14.78 -18.87 -25.26
C PRO A 380 14.20 -19.50 -23.99
N GLU A 381 14.88 -19.37 -22.85
CA GLU A 381 14.44 -19.85 -21.55
C GLU A 381 13.22 -19.05 -21.06
N ALA A 382 13.27 -17.72 -21.21
CA ALA A 382 12.16 -16.83 -20.91
C ALA A 382 10.90 -17.21 -21.72
N GLU A 383 11.05 -17.45 -23.03
CA GLU A 383 9.93 -17.83 -23.90
C GLU A 383 9.30 -19.16 -23.48
N LYS A 384 10.13 -20.19 -23.28
CA LYS A 384 9.65 -21.52 -22.87
C LYS A 384 8.84 -21.46 -21.58
N LEU A 385 9.31 -20.69 -20.59
CA LEU A 385 8.62 -20.53 -19.31
C LEU A 385 7.35 -19.69 -19.45
N ALA A 386 7.42 -18.53 -20.12
CA ALA A 386 6.27 -17.66 -20.34
C ALA A 386 5.16 -18.35 -21.15
N GLU A 387 5.53 -19.09 -22.20
CA GLU A 387 4.58 -19.89 -22.99
C GLU A 387 3.88 -20.93 -22.11
N HIS A 388 4.65 -21.70 -21.33
CA HIS A 388 4.09 -22.70 -20.42
C HIS A 388 3.07 -22.07 -19.46
N LEU A 389 3.41 -20.94 -18.84
CA LEU A 389 2.51 -20.24 -17.92
C LEU A 389 1.26 -19.72 -18.64
N ALA A 390 1.40 -19.12 -19.82
CA ALA A 390 0.27 -18.61 -20.59
C ALA A 390 -0.68 -19.72 -21.09
N ARG A 391 -0.15 -20.89 -21.44
CA ARG A 391 -0.97 -22.03 -21.88
C ARG A 391 -1.68 -22.72 -20.73
N THR A 392 -1.02 -22.88 -19.59
CA THR A 392 -1.60 -23.53 -18.39
C THR A 392 -2.55 -22.61 -17.64
N GLY A 393 -2.26 -21.32 -17.58
CA GLY A 393 -3.10 -20.27 -16.96
C GLY A 393 -3.89 -19.46 -17.99
N SER A 394 -4.55 -20.12 -18.94
CA SER A 394 -5.16 -19.47 -20.13
C SER A 394 -6.22 -18.40 -19.82
N GLY A 395 -6.86 -18.42 -18.66
CA GLY A 395 -7.77 -17.38 -18.19
C GLY A 395 -7.10 -16.19 -17.51
N ASN A 396 -5.79 -16.24 -17.27
CA ASN A 396 -5.04 -15.14 -16.69
C ASN A 396 -4.45 -14.28 -17.81
N GLN A 397 -5.03 -13.10 -18.00
CA GLN A 397 -4.63 -12.13 -19.03
C GLN A 397 -3.16 -11.70 -18.86
N GLY A 398 -2.72 -11.45 -17.63
CA GLY A 398 -1.36 -10.98 -17.34
C GLY A 398 -0.28 -11.98 -17.80
N LEU A 399 -0.54 -13.29 -17.76
CA LEU A 399 0.38 -14.30 -18.28
C LEU A 399 0.51 -14.25 -19.80
N ARG A 400 -0.59 -13.94 -20.53
CA ARG A 400 -0.54 -13.76 -21.97
C ARG A 400 0.19 -12.48 -22.35
N ILE A 401 -0.03 -11.38 -21.62
CA ILE A 401 0.69 -10.12 -21.80
C ILE A 401 2.18 -10.34 -21.56
N SER A 402 2.55 -11.05 -20.49
CA SER A 402 3.95 -11.40 -20.19
C SER A 402 4.58 -12.24 -21.30
N TYR A 403 3.85 -13.21 -21.85
CA TYR A 403 4.35 -14.01 -22.98
C TYR A 403 4.54 -13.17 -24.25
N ALA A 404 3.60 -12.27 -24.55
CA ALA A 404 3.73 -11.34 -25.66
C ALA A 404 4.94 -10.40 -25.51
N SER A 405 5.22 -9.92 -24.29
CA SER A 405 6.42 -9.11 -23.99
C SER A 405 7.72 -9.88 -24.26
N VAL A 406 7.77 -11.18 -23.92
CA VAL A 406 8.92 -12.03 -24.24
C VAL A 406 9.08 -12.21 -25.75
N LEU A 407 7.99 -12.43 -26.49
CA LEU A 407 8.00 -12.54 -27.94
C LEU A 407 8.50 -11.25 -28.61
N GLU A 408 8.05 -10.09 -28.10
CA GLU A 408 8.55 -8.79 -28.55
C GLU A 408 10.06 -8.67 -28.32
N ALA A 409 10.52 -8.96 -27.10
CA ALA A 409 11.96 -8.94 -26.75
C ALA A 409 12.80 -9.87 -27.63
N ARG A 410 12.21 -10.95 -28.16
CA ARG A 410 12.83 -11.84 -29.15
C ARG A 410 12.80 -11.33 -30.58
N GLY A 411 12.21 -10.16 -30.85
CA GLY A 411 12.00 -9.64 -32.19
C GLY A 411 10.95 -10.38 -32.99
N LEU A 412 9.93 -10.91 -32.33
CA LEU A 412 8.79 -11.64 -32.92
C LEU A 412 7.48 -10.85 -32.75
N PRO A 413 7.38 -9.59 -33.21
CA PRO A 413 6.23 -8.73 -32.92
C PRO A 413 4.91 -9.26 -33.50
N HIS A 414 4.92 -9.97 -34.63
CA HIS A 414 3.70 -10.61 -35.17
C HIS A 414 3.14 -11.72 -34.27
N ALA A 415 4.03 -12.48 -33.63
CA ALA A 415 3.61 -13.50 -32.68
C ALA A 415 3.08 -12.85 -31.39
N ALA A 416 3.74 -11.78 -30.93
CA ALA A 416 3.29 -10.97 -29.79
C ALA A 416 1.90 -10.38 -30.03
N GLU A 417 1.65 -9.80 -31.20
CA GLU A 417 0.33 -9.27 -31.59
C GLU A 417 -0.78 -10.32 -31.48
N LYS A 418 -0.52 -11.55 -31.92
CA LYS A 418 -1.51 -12.64 -31.81
C LYS A 418 -1.88 -12.97 -30.35
N GLU A 419 -0.89 -13.04 -29.47
CA GLU A 419 -1.14 -13.30 -28.06
C GLU A 419 -1.86 -12.13 -27.39
N LEU A 420 -1.58 -10.88 -27.76
CA LEU A 420 -2.27 -9.70 -27.26
C LEU A 420 -3.73 -9.64 -27.74
N LYS A 421 -4.03 -10.03 -28.98
CA LYS A 421 -5.42 -10.17 -29.47
C LYS A 421 -6.19 -11.24 -28.69
N LEU A 422 -5.54 -12.33 -28.28
CA LEU A 422 -6.17 -13.32 -27.40
C LEU A 422 -6.35 -12.79 -25.96
N ALA A 423 -5.42 -11.99 -25.48
CA ALA A 423 -5.52 -11.34 -24.18
C ALA A 423 -6.66 -10.31 -24.14
N GLU A 424 -6.87 -9.56 -25.21
CA GLU A 424 -7.91 -8.53 -25.35
C GLU A 424 -9.33 -9.09 -25.18
N VAL A 425 -9.56 -10.34 -25.55
CA VAL A 425 -10.86 -11.01 -25.36
C VAL A 425 -11.23 -11.16 -23.88
N ILE A 426 -10.22 -11.22 -22.98
CA ILE A 426 -10.45 -11.39 -21.55
C ILE A 426 -10.86 -10.07 -20.92
N GLU A 427 -10.09 -9.01 -21.13
CA GLU A 427 -10.32 -7.66 -20.60
C GLU A 427 -9.76 -6.64 -21.61
N PRO A 428 -10.60 -6.07 -22.48
CA PRO A 428 -10.13 -5.22 -23.56
C PRO A 428 -9.58 -3.87 -23.08
N SER A 429 -10.06 -3.34 -21.97
CA SER A 429 -9.66 -2.02 -21.44
C SER A 429 -8.51 -2.07 -20.43
N ASN A 430 -7.81 -3.18 -20.32
CA ASN A 430 -6.67 -3.32 -19.42
C ASN A 430 -5.51 -2.42 -19.88
N LEU A 431 -5.06 -1.54 -18.99
CA LEU A 431 -4.02 -0.54 -19.28
C LEU A 431 -2.68 -1.18 -19.69
N GLU A 432 -2.32 -2.31 -19.08
CA GLU A 432 -1.05 -3.01 -19.38
C GLU A 432 -1.13 -3.73 -20.73
N LEU A 433 -2.31 -4.24 -21.06
CA LEU A 433 -2.56 -4.80 -22.39
C LEU A 433 -2.38 -3.73 -23.47
N GLU A 434 -3.05 -2.60 -23.36
CA GLU A 434 -3.00 -1.53 -24.35
C GLU A 434 -1.60 -0.95 -24.48
N ARG A 435 -0.89 -0.79 -23.37
CA ARG A 435 0.51 -0.38 -23.38
C ARG A 435 1.40 -1.36 -24.14
N GLN A 436 1.23 -2.67 -23.90
CA GLN A 436 1.99 -3.68 -24.64
C GLN A 436 1.58 -3.75 -26.12
N GLN A 437 0.29 -3.56 -26.43
CA GLN A 437 -0.17 -3.43 -27.82
C GLN A 437 0.45 -2.22 -28.51
N ALA A 438 0.59 -1.09 -27.82
CA ALA A 438 1.24 0.10 -28.36
C ALA A 438 2.73 -0.12 -28.66
N TYR A 439 3.48 -0.81 -27.78
CA TYR A 439 4.87 -1.19 -28.04
C TYR A 439 4.98 -2.07 -29.28
N VAL A 440 4.15 -3.11 -29.37
CA VAL A 440 4.14 -4.02 -30.53
C VAL A 440 3.71 -3.29 -31.81
N ALA A 441 2.78 -2.33 -31.72
CA ALA A 441 2.40 -1.49 -32.87
C ALA A 441 3.55 -0.60 -33.36
N LEU A 442 4.37 -0.05 -32.43
CA LEU A 442 5.58 0.69 -32.81
C LEU A 442 6.59 -0.22 -33.54
N ASP A 443 6.81 -1.44 -33.06
CA ASP A 443 7.71 -2.41 -33.67
C ASP A 443 7.21 -2.86 -35.07
N LEU A 444 5.90 -3.02 -35.20
CA LEU A 444 5.24 -3.34 -36.48
C LEU A 444 5.09 -2.13 -37.41
N GLN A 445 5.50 -0.95 -36.97
CA GLN A 445 5.34 0.30 -37.76
C GLN A 445 3.87 0.62 -38.10
N GLU A 446 2.96 0.24 -37.16
CA GLU A 446 1.54 0.62 -37.25
C GLU A 446 1.30 1.91 -36.47
N TRP A 447 1.84 3.00 -36.99
CA TRP A 447 1.97 4.29 -36.33
C TRP A 447 0.66 4.86 -35.81
N LYS A 448 -0.41 4.76 -36.62
CA LYS A 448 -1.73 5.26 -36.24
C LYS A 448 -2.30 4.51 -35.04
N GLN A 449 -2.18 3.18 -35.03
CA GLN A 449 -2.61 2.37 -33.89
C GLN A 449 -1.77 2.67 -32.64
N ALA A 450 -0.45 2.81 -32.80
CA ALA A 450 0.45 3.20 -31.73
C ALA A 450 0.07 4.55 -31.12
N ASP A 451 -0.31 5.53 -31.95
CA ASP A 451 -0.78 6.84 -31.49
C ASP A 451 -2.08 6.74 -30.70
N GLU A 452 -3.10 6.07 -31.25
CA GLU A 452 -4.42 5.93 -30.60
C GLU A 452 -4.32 5.23 -29.23
N LEU A 453 -3.57 4.12 -29.15
CA LEU A 453 -3.35 3.41 -27.91
C LEU A 453 -2.53 4.22 -26.91
N THR A 454 -1.49 4.92 -27.36
CA THR A 454 -0.67 5.76 -26.48
C THR A 454 -1.45 6.93 -25.92
N ASP A 455 -2.28 7.58 -26.73
CA ASP A 455 -3.13 8.70 -26.27
C ASP A 455 -4.15 8.24 -25.22
N ASP A 456 -4.75 7.05 -25.40
CA ASP A 456 -5.68 6.48 -24.43
C ASP A 456 -4.98 6.13 -23.11
N VAL A 457 -3.82 5.49 -23.17
CA VAL A 457 -3.02 5.15 -21.98
C VAL A 457 -2.58 6.42 -21.22
N ILE A 458 -2.18 7.49 -21.93
CA ILE A 458 -1.84 8.78 -21.31
C ILE A 458 -3.07 9.40 -20.63
N ALA A 459 -4.23 9.38 -21.29
CA ALA A 459 -5.45 9.95 -20.73
C ALA A 459 -5.86 9.28 -19.41
N ARG A 460 -5.63 7.97 -19.27
CA ARG A 460 -6.00 7.18 -18.08
C ARG A 460 -4.94 7.16 -17.00
N SER A 461 -3.66 7.25 -17.36
CA SER A 461 -2.56 7.16 -16.40
C SER A 461 -1.39 8.10 -16.78
N PRO A 462 -1.59 9.43 -16.69
CA PRO A 462 -0.61 10.41 -17.18
C PRO A 462 0.68 10.47 -16.32
N ASP A 463 0.62 10.06 -15.06
CA ASP A 463 1.73 10.15 -14.12
C ASP A 463 2.56 8.86 -14.02
N ASP A 464 2.16 7.78 -14.72
CA ASP A 464 2.88 6.50 -14.70
C ASP A 464 4.12 6.56 -15.59
N GLU A 465 5.30 6.29 -15.02
CA GLU A 465 6.58 6.28 -15.74
C GLU A 465 6.60 5.35 -16.96
N ALA A 466 5.93 4.22 -16.89
CA ALA A 466 5.82 3.32 -18.05
C ALA A 466 5.00 3.95 -19.18
N THR A 467 3.94 4.70 -18.84
CA THR A 467 3.16 5.49 -19.80
C THR A 467 3.99 6.63 -20.40
N LEU A 468 4.72 7.38 -19.56
CA LEU A 468 5.61 8.46 -20.02
C LEU A 468 6.74 7.94 -20.92
N ARG A 469 7.26 6.75 -20.63
CA ARG A 469 8.25 6.10 -21.47
C ARG A 469 7.68 5.73 -22.85
N LEU A 470 6.50 5.13 -22.90
CA LEU A 470 5.80 4.83 -24.15
C LEU A 470 5.56 6.11 -24.96
N ALA A 471 5.06 7.17 -24.31
CA ALA A 471 4.84 8.47 -24.94
C ALA A 471 6.13 9.03 -25.56
N ARG A 472 7.25 8.96 -24.84
CA ARG A 472 8.56 9.40 -25.38
C ARG A 472 8.98 8.57 -26.59
N MET A 473 8.80 7.26 -26.59
CA MET A 473 9.13 6.40 -27.73
C MET A 473 8.32 6.77 -28.97
N ARG A 474 7.00 6.96 -28.79
CA ARG A 474 6.13 7.47 -29.85
C ARG A 474 6.57 8.85 -30.35
N ASP A 475 6.87 9.78 -29.45
CA ASP A 475 7.23 11.16 -29.80
C ASP A 475 8.60 11.23 -30.48
N VAL A 476 9.55 10.36 -30.15
CA VAL A 476 10.82 10.23 -30.87
C VAL A 476 10.58 9.85 -32.31
N HIS A 477 9.64 8.94 -32.61
CA HIS A 477 9.29 8.62 -33.99
C HIS A 477 8.79 9.85 -34.76
N LYS A 478 8.12 10.80 -34.09
CA LYS A 478 7.58 12.03 -34.70
C LYS A 478 8.62 13.14 -34.91
N MET A 479 9.86 12.95 -34.48
CA MET A 479 10.93 13.95 -34.63
C MET A 479 11.62 13.85 -35.99
N SER A 480 12.36 14.91 -36.35
CA SER A 480 13.38 14.85 -37.37
C SER A 480 14.50 13.92 -36.92
N GLU A 481 15.10 13.21 -37.88
CA GLU A 481 16.16 12.24 -37.59
C GLU A 481 17.43 12.59 -38.38
N VAL A 482 18.57 12.45 -37.72
CA VAL A 482 19.88 12.56 -38.38
C VAL A 482 20.57 11.19 -38.24
N ARG A 483 20.84 10.55 -39.37
CA ARG A 483 21.60 9.31 -39.45
C ARG A 483 23.02 9.64 -39.90
N ILE A 484 24.02 9.26 -39.12
CA ILE A 484 25.43 9.41 -39.45
C ILE A 484 26.07 8.03 -39.36
N SER A 485 26.69 7.59 -40.44
CA SER A 485 27.50 6.38 -40.44
C SER A 485 28.88 6.69 -40.99
N GLY A 486 29.90 6.07 -40.44
CA GLY A 486 31.27 6.23 -40.90
C GLY A 486 32.02 4.92 -40.86
N THR A 487 32.87 4.72 -41.84
CA THR A 487 33.79 3.58 -41.91
C THR A 487 35.19 4.08 -42.18
N GLN A 488 36.17 3.45 -41.50
CA GLN A 488 37.58 3.65 -41.76
C GLN A 488 38.23 2.29 -41.98
N GLY A 489 38.88 2.11 -43.13
CA GLY A 489 39.63 0.89 -43.42
C GLY A 489 40.88 0.79 -42.56
N ILE A 490 41.11 -0.38 -42.04
CA ILE A 490 42.33 -0.75 -41.25
C ILE A 490 43.27 -1.66 -42.03
N SER A 491 42.88 -2.06 -43.27
CA SER A 491 43.67 -2.88 -44.15
C SER A 491 44.47 -2.01 -45.12
N SER A 492 45.71 -2.39 -45.42
CA SER A 492 46.60 -1.65 -46.31
C SER A 492 46.43 -1.98 -47.82
N ASP A 493 45.64 -3.00 -48.19
CA ASP A 493 45.65 -3.60 -49.53
C ASP A 493 44.26 -3.84 -50.11
N GLY A 494 43.31 -2.91 -49.92
CA GLY A 494 41.96 -2.97 -50.52
C GLY A 494 41.98 -2.54 -51.97
N PRO A 495 41.80 -3.43 -52.97
CA PRO A 495 41.87 -3.05 -54.38
C PRO A 495 40.68 -2.16 -54.84
N VAL A 496 39.62 -2.11 -54.07
CA VAL A 496 38.41 -1.33 -54.38
C VAL A 496 38.32 -0.04 -53.57
N SER A 497 38.74 -0.06 -52.32
CA SER A 497 38.61 1.07 -51.37
C SER A 497 39.89 1.90 -51.24
N GLY A 498 41.05 1.37 -51.70
CA GLY A 498 42.36 2.01 -51.50
C GLY A 498 42.95 1.85 -50.11
N LYS A 499 44.10 2.51 -49.85
CA LYS A 499 44.70 2.62 -48.52
C LYS A 499 44.05 3.76 -47.73
N ASN A 500 44.01 3.65 -46.42
CA ASN A 500 43.52 4.71 -45.55
C ASN A 500 42.11 5.19 -45.96
N ASP A 501 41.29 4.28 -46.47
CA ASP A 501 39.94 4.61 -46.88
C ASP A 501 39.10 5.10 -45.69
N PHE A 502 38.39 6.17 -45.94
CA PHE A 502 37.45 6.79 -44.99
C PHE A 502 36.17 7.12 -45.72
N ASN A 503 35.05 6.75 -45.12
CA ASN A 503 33.72 7.09 -45.64
C ASN A 503 32.87 7.65 -44.47
N ILE A 504 32.16 8.73 -44.74
CA ILE A 504 31.12 9.24 -43.85
C ILE A 504 29.88 9.53 -44.69
N ASN A 505 28.77 8.98 -44.24
CA ASN A 505 27.45 9.18 -44.80
C ASN A 505 26.54 9.84 -43.75
N THR A 506 25.93 10.95 -44.12
CA THR A 506 25.03 11.71 -43.27
C THR A 506 23.72 11.90 -44.01
N ALA A 507 22.60 11.51 -43.40
CA ALA A 507 21.27 11.78 -43.91
C ALA A 507 20.41 12.48 -42.86
N ILE A 508 19.66 13.49 -43.28
CA ILE A 508 18.74 14.25 -42.44
C ILE A 508 17.33 14.00 -42.97
N TYR A 509 16.49 13.39 -42.11
CA TYR A 509 15.11 13.04 -42.40
C TYR A 509 14.15 14.05 -41.77
N SER A 510 13.09 14.40 -42.52
CA SER A 510 11.98 15.19 -42.00
C SER A 510 11.22 14.43 -40.91
N PRO A 511 10.40 15.12 -40.09
CA PRO A 511 9.34 14.45 -39.35
C PRO A 511 8.47 13.62 -40.29
N PRO A 512 7.80 12.55 -39.77
CA PRO A 512 6.88 11.75 -40.60
C PRO A 512 5.77 12.60 -41.20
N ILE A 513 5.47 12.36 -42.47
CA ILE A 513 4.36 12.94 -43.24
C ILE A 513 3.32 11.83 -43.41
N ASN A 514 2.09 12.04 -42.94
CA ASN A 514 1.03 11.03 -42.92
C ASN A 514 1.52 9.70 -42.30
N ASP A 515 2.27 9.81 -41.19
CA ASP A 515 2.81 8.74 -40.38
C ASP A 515 3.84 7.84 -41.05
N ASN A 516 3.76 7.62 -42.37
CA ASN A 516 4.54 6.62 -43.10
C ASN A 516 5.66 7.20 -43.96
N TRP A 517 5.61 8.46 -44.36
CA TRP A 517 6.56 9.06 -45.30
C TRP A 517 7.55 9.97 -44.59
N ARG A 518 8.82 9.93 -45.03
CA ARG A 518 9.83 10.91 -44.66
C ARG A 518 10.57 11.39 -45.90
N LEU A 519 10.80 12.67 -45.99
CA LEU A 519 11.72 13.22 -46.97
C LEU A 519 13.09 13.32 -46.34
N PHE A 520 14.15 13.06 -47.13
CA PHE A 520 15.49 13.22 -46.64
C PHE A 520 16.42 13.91 -47.61
N THR A 521 17.51 14.47 -47.08
CA THR A 521 18.68 14.89 -47.83
C THR A 521 19.91 14.24 -47.22
N GLY A 522 20.80 13.78 -48.11
CA GLY A 522 22.01 13.04 -47.72
C GLY A 522 23.29 13.72 -48.22
N PHE A 523 24.35 13.52 -47.49
CA PHE A 523 25.71 13.86 -47.90
C PHE A 523 26.62 12.67 -47.65
N ASN A 524 27.32 12.24 -48.71
CA ASN A 524 28.35 11.22 -48.63
C ASN A 524 29.72 11.81 -48.97
N PHE A 525 30.71 11.50 -48.14
CA PHE A 525 32.10 11.83 -48.35
C PHE A 525 32.93 10.56 -48.22
N ALA A 526 33.67 10.23 -49.28
CA ALA A 526 34.61 9.10 -49.25
C ALA A 526 35.99 9.53 -49.77
N THR A 527 37.02 8.97 -49.17
CA THR A 527 38.40 9.18 -49.62
C THR A 527 39.18 7.86 -49.46
N GLY A 528 40.13 7.66 -50.39
CA GLY A 528 41.08 6.53 -50.36
C GLY A 528 42.34 6.84 -51.12
N GLU A 529 43.42 6.15 -50.82
CA GLU A 529 44.71 6.26 -51.51
C GLU A 529 44.89 5.05 -52.42
N PHE A 530 45.01 5.32 -53.74
CA PHE A 530 45.22 4.33 -54.79
C PHE A 530 46.62 4.48 -55.37
N GLU A 531 47.08 3.55 -56.21
CA GLU A 531 48.35 3.64 -56.90
C GLU A 531 48.45 4.88 -57.82
N GLU A 532 47.31 5.29 -58.40
CA GLU A 532 47.21 6.46 -59.28
C GLU A 532 47.07 7.79 -58.55
N GLY A 533 46.90 7.76 -57.20
CA GLY A 533 46.76 8.94 -56.37
C GLY A 533 45.58 8.89 -55.40
N LYS A 534 45.29 10.00 -54.74
CA LYS A 534 44.20 10.12 -53.75
C LYS A 534 42.84 10.32 -54.48
N GLY A 535 41.96 9.38 -54.26
CA GLY A 535 40.54 9.50 -54.67
C GLY A 535 39.71 10.21 -53.62
N ILE A 536 38.82 11.12 -54.04
CA ILE A 536 37.85 11.79 -53.18
C ILE A 536 36.51 11.73 -53.90
N SER A 537 35.48 11.26 -53.22
CA SER A 537 34.06 11.34 -53.67
C SER A 537 33.26 12.24 -52.73
N ARG A 538 32.36 13.02 -53.28
CA ARG A 538 31.44 13.92 -52.56
C ARG A 538 30.10 13.89 -53.28
N ASP A 539 29.12 13.26 -52.64
CA ASP A 539 27.81 13.06 -53.24
C ASP A 539 26.75 13.75 -52.40
N LEU A 540 25.81 14.41 -53.05
CA LEU A 540 24.61 14.97 -52.42
C LEU A 540 23.42 14.16 -52.91
N ALA A 541 22.58 13.76 -51.97
CA ALA A 541 21.40 12.96 -52.19
C ALA A 541 20.13 13.66 -51.68
N ALA A 542 19.01 13.39 -52.29
CA ALA A 542 17.69 13.74 -51.80
C ALA A 542 16.70 12.62 -52.15
N GLY A 543 15.82 12.32 -51.24
CA GLY A 543 14.91 11.20 -51.43
C GLY A 543 13.70 11.21 -50.52
N ALA A 544 12.96 10.12 -50.62
CA ALA A 544 11.81 9.83 -49.77
C ALA A 544 11.87 8.39 -49.29
N GLU A 545 11.62 8.22 -48.04
CA GLU A 545 11.48 6.93 -47.36
C GLU A 545 10.00 6.72 -47.07
N TRP A 546 9.51 5.49 -47.24
CA TRP A 546 8.19 5.05 -46.87
C TRP A 546 8.30 3.78 -46.06
N THR A 547 7.65 3.75 -44.90
CA THR A 547 7.64 2.61 -44.01
C THR A 547 6.22 2.27 -43.59
N SER A 548 5.92 0.98 -43.54
CA SER A 548 4.66 0.45 -43.04
C SER A 548 4.93 -0.97 -42.48
N ARG A 549 3.94 -1.58 -41.87
CA ARG A 549 4.00 -2.87 -41.15
C ARG A 549 5.12 -3.82 -41.59
N ASP A 550 5.09 -4.32 -42.80
CA ASP A 550 6.05 -5.33 -43.29
C ASP A 550 6.91 -4.81 -44.47
N TYR A 551 6.77 -3.54 -44.79
CA TYR A 551 7.37 -2.99 -45.99
C TYR A 551 8.16 -1.72 -45.68
N TRP A 552 9.30 -1.62 -46.31
CA TRP A 552 10.14 -0.45 -46.36
C TRP A 552 10.50 -0.16 -47.83
N ALA A 553 10.42 1.07 -48.24
CA ALA A 553 10.82 1.50 -49.57
C ALA A 553 11.50 2.87 -49.48
N GLU A 554 12.61 3.01 -50.20
CA GLU A 554 13.35 4.27 -50.32
C GLU A 554 13.61 4.58 -51.77
N MET A 555 13.47 5.83 -52.12
CA MET A 555 13.85 6.34 -53.44
C MET A 555 14.78 7.53 -53.23
N GLU A 556 15.98 7.44 -53.80
CA GLU A 556 17.01 8.46 -53.72
C GLU A 556 17.47 8.89 -55.09
N VAL A 557 17.76 10.17 -55.24
CA VAL A 557 18.43 10.76 -56.41
C VAL A 557 19.69 11.42 -55.90
N ASP A 558 20.82 10.99 -56.42
CA ASP A 558 22.13 11.49 -56.05
C ASP A 558 22.77 12.33 -57.18
N ARG A 559 23.54 13.31 -56.75
CA ARG A 559 24.37 14.13 -57.64
C ARG A 559 25.81 14.08 -57.15
N LYS A 560 26.68 13.54 -58.03
CA LYS A 560 28.13 13.50 -57.83
C LYS A 560 28.78 14.81 -58.22
#